data_01f07db59344d8ff17a07fd108e5d633
#
_entry.id   01f07db59344d8ff17a07fd108e5d633
#
_cell.length_a   1.000
_cell.length_b   1.000
_cell.length_c   1.000
_cell.angle_alpha   90.00
_cell.angle_beta   90.00
_cell.angle_gamma   90.00
#
_symmetry.space_group_name_H-M   'P 1'
#
loop_
_entity.id
_entity.type
_entity.pdbx_description
1 polymer ?
#
loop_
_entity_poly.entity_id
_entity_poly.type
_entity_poly.pdbx_seq_one_letter_code
_entity_poly.pdbx_strand_id
1 'polypeptide(L)'
;PNLIKGQRGKFTADQLEAAIRHPDLHYPNTRLVCIENTHNRGGGIVWTPKEVEAVAKVAHDHGLKLHCDGARIFNAAVALDVDVKEYMKHLDSLSFCLSKGLACPIGSVVVGNKEFIEEVRRNRKMVGGGMRQAGIIAAPGLIGLQKMVGRLKEDHRNARRLAEGLNEIPGIKVDMEAVQTNIVLADITGTGWDV
;
A
#
# COMPACT_ATOMS: atom_id res chain seq x y z
N PRO A 1 12.13 -5.15 13.55
CA PRO A 1 10.69 -4.87 13.51
C PRO A 1 9.92 -5.81 14.42
N ASN A 2 8.72 -5.38 14.84
CA ASN A 2 7.73 -6.20 15.48
C ASN A 2 6.60 -6.44 14.47
N LEU A 3 6.39 -7.69 14.07
CA LEU A 3 5.39 -8.02 13.05
C LEU A 3 4.05 -8.30 13.72
N ILE A 4 3.01 -7.58 13.33
CA ILE A 4 1.65 -7.81 13.79
C ILE A 4 1.02 -8.89 12.90
N LYS A 5 0.56 -9.99 13.51
CA LYS A 5 -0.10 -11.07 12.79
C LYS A 5 -1.56 -10.66 12.51
N GLY A 6 -1.81 -10.23 11.28
CA GLY A 6 -3.14 -9.81 10.83
C GLY A 6 -3.80 -10.80 9.87
N GLN A 7 -4.98 -10.43 9.36
CA GLN A 7 -5.69 -11.18 8.33
C GLN A 7 -5.50 -10.53 6.97
N ARG A 8 -4.97 -11.28 5.99
CA ARG A 8 -4.68 -10.78 4.64
C ARG A 8 -3.82 -9.51 4.63
N GLY A 9 -2.89 -9.39 5.62
CA GLY A 9 -2.00 -8.24 5.73
C GLY A 9 -2.58 -7.02 6.45
N LYS A 10 -3.81 -7.09 6.95
CA LYS A 10 -4.43 -6.04 7.77
C LYS A 10 -4.50 -6.48 9.22
N PHE A 11 -4.32 -5.53 10.13
CA PHE A 11 -4.47 -5.72 11.56
C PHE A 11 -5.44 -4.67 12.14
N THR A 12 -6.00 -4.93 13.29
CA THR A 12 -6.92 -4.01 13.97
C THR A 12 -6.17 -3.03 14.88
N ALA A 13 -6.86 -1.96 15.30
CA ALA A 13 -6.36 -1.03 16.31
C ALA A 13 -5.97 -1.76 17.62
N ASP A 14 -6.80 -2.72 18.08
CA ASP A 14 -6.53 -3.51 19.29
C ASP A 14 -5.28 -4.40 19.14
N GLN A 15 -5.06 -4.96 17.93
CA GLN A 15 -3.85 -5.72 17.64
C GLN A 15 -2.61 -4.84 17.62
N LEU A 16 -2.72 -3.59 17.16
CA LEU A 16 -1.63 -2.62 17.25
C LEU A 16 -1.35 -2.28 18.71
N GLU A 17 -2.38 -1.95 19.50
CA GLU A 17 -2.24 -1.63 20.93
C GLU A 17 -1.47 -2.74 21.67
N ALA A 18 -1.87 -3.98 21.46
CA ALA A 18 -1.21 -5.16 22.08
C ALA A 18 0.24 -5.38 21.59
N ALA A 19 0.61 -4.84 20.42
CA ALA A 19 1.94 -5.01 19.84
C ALA A 19 2.92 -3.90 20.22
N ILE A 20 2.45 -2.77 20.74
CA ILE A 20 3.29 -1.67 21.20
C ILE A 20 4.08 -2.12 22.41
N ARG A 21 5.40 -2.01 22.34
CA ARG A 21 6.30 -2.41 23.43
C ARG A 21 6.34 -1.33 24.49
N HIS A 22 6.20 -1.74 25.75
CA HIS A 22 6.52 -0.86 26.87
C HIS A 22 8.01 -0.50 26.88
N PRO A 23 8.37 0.71 27.34
CA PRO A 23 9.78 1.08 27.50
C PRO A 23 10.52 0.08 28.37
N ASP A 24 11.57 -0.52 27.85
CA ASP A 24 12.42 -1.48 28.53
C ASP A 24 13.86 -1.34 27.99
N LEU A 25 14.86 -1.52 28.87
CA LEU A 25 16.28 -1.39 28.50
C LEU A 25 16.73 -2.47 27.51
N HIS A 26 16.04 -3.61 27.48
CA HIS A 26 16.39 -4.76 26.65
C HIS A 26 15.69 -4.76 25.28
N TYR A 27 14.76 -3.84 25.05
CA TYR A 27 13.99 -3.77 23.81
C TYR A 27 14.10 -2.39 23.15
N PRO A 28 14.16 -2.34 21.81
CA PRO A 28 14.08 -1.07 21.10
C PRO A 28 12.70 -0.44 21.30
N ASN A 29 12.68 0.86 21.56
CA ASN A 29 11.43 1.62 21.63
C ASN A 29 10.68 1.60 20.30
N THR A 30 9.39 1.35 20.33
CA THR A 30 8.50 1.52 19.17
C THR A 30 8.43 3.02 18.83
N ARG A 31 8.58 3.37 17.56
CA ARG A 31 8.52 4.76 17.07
C ARG A 31 7.67 4.93 15.83
N LEU A 32 7.44 3.84 15.11
CA LEU A 32 6.80 3.87 13.81
C LEU A 32 5.89 2.67 13.65
N VAL A 33 4.69 2.93 13.15
CA VAL A 33 3.77 1.94 12.63
C VAL A 33 3.80 2.00 11.11
N CYS A 34 3.86 0.85 10.46
CA CYS A 34 3.82 0.76 9.01
C CYS A 34 2.63 -0.10 8.57
N ILE A 35 1.90 0.38 7.59
CA ILE A 35 0.86 -0.36 6.87
C ILE A 35 1.17 -0.38 5.38
N GLU A 36 0.63 -1.35 4.64
CA GLU A 36 0.74 -1.43 3.18
C GLU A 36 -0.65 -1.36 2.54
N ASN A 37 -0.88 -0.43 1.60
CA ASN A 37 -2.16 -0.26 0.89
C ASN A 37 -1.94 -0.04 -0.62
N THR A 38 -2.48 -0.88 -1.51
CA THR A 38 -3.14 -2.16 -1.19
C THR A 38 -2.11 -3.21 -0.78
N HIS A 39 -2.48 -4.13 0.11
CA HIS A 39 -1.52 -5.12 0.60
C HIS A 39 -1.22 -6.19 -0.45
N ASN A 40 0.02 -6.25 -0.94
CA ASN A 40 0.43 -7.07 -2.08
C ASN A 40 0.22 -8.57 -1.84
N ARG A 41 0.84 -9.12 -0.79
CA ARG A 41 0.74 -10.54 -0.47
C ARG A 41 -0.64 -10.97 0.04
N GLY A 42 -1.46 -10.01 0.45
CA GLY A 42 -2.86 -10.23 0.82
C GLY A 42 -3.80 -10.34 -0.39
N GLY A 43 -3.29 -10.16 -1.62
CA GLY A 43 -4.11 -10.20 -2.83
C GLY A 43 -4.67 -8.84 -3.26
N GLY A 44 -3.99 -7.75 -2.90
CA GLY A 44 -4.47 -6.40 -3.25
C GLY A 44 -5.58 -5.88 -2.34
N ILE A 45 -5.63 -6.39 -1.11
CA ILE A 45 -6.61 -6.01 -0.08
C ILE A 45 -6.47 -4.53 0.27
N VAL A 46 -7.61 -3.88 0.40
CA VAL A 46 -7.73 -2.45 0.66
C VAL A 46 -7.90 -2.19 2.15
N TRP A 47 -7.10 -1.27 2.68
CA TRP A 47 -7.41 -0.56 3.92
C TRP A 47 -8.36 0.58 3.60
N THR A 48 -9.49 0.65 4.28
CA THR A 48 -10.38 1.81 4.17
C THR A 48 -9.82 3.01 4.95
N PRO A 49 -10.17 4.27 4.60
CA PRO A 49 -9.76 5.43 5.38
C PRO A 49 -10.14 5.32 6.86
N LYS A 50 -11.31 4.74 7.16
CA LYS A 50 -11.79 4.52 8.54
C LYS A 50 -10.93 3.52 9.32
N GLU A 51 -10.46 2.45 8.69
CA GLU A 51 -9.54 1.50 9.32
C GLU A 51 -8.18 2.16 9.57
N VAL A 52 -7.70 2.96 8.61
CA VAL A 52 -6.45 3.73 8.78
C VAL A 52 -6.59 4.75 9.91
N GLU A 53 -7.72 5.45 10.01
CA GLU A 53 -8.03 6.36 11.12
C GLU A 53 -7.94 5.67 12.48
N ALA A 54 -8.55 4.48 12.62
CA ALA A 54 -8.54 3.73 13.86
C ALA A 54 -7.11 3.35 14.30
N VAL A 55 -6.29 2.89 13.35
CA VAL A 55 -4.88 2.55 13.59
C VAL A 55 -4.05 3.81 13.89
N ALA A 56 -4.30 4.90 13.16
CA ALA A 56 -3.63 6.19 13.37
C ALA A 56 -3.89 6.74 14.76
N LYS A 57 -5.13 6.65 15.23
CA LYS A 57 -5.49 7.10 16.58
C LYS A 57 -4.63 6.39 17.63
N VAL A 58 -4.56 5.08 17.60
CA VAL A 58 -3.73 4.30 18.53
C VAL A 58 -2.26 4.71 18.41
N ALA A 59 -1.72 4.77 17.18
CA ALA A 59 -0.33 5.18 16.97
C ALA A 59 -0.03 6.55 17.57
N HIS A 60 -0.86 7.55 17.29
CA HIS A 60 -0.66 8.92 17.76
C HIS A 60 -0.89 9.08 19.27
N ASP A 61 -1.86 8.37 19.88
CA ASP A 61 -2.08 8.36 21.33
C ASP A 61 -0.83 7.85 22.08
N HIS A 62 -0.02 6.96 21.44
CA HIS A 62 1.28 6.51 21.95
C HIS A 62 2.50 7.32 21.44
N GLY A 63 2.28 8.44 20.78
CA GLY A 63 3.36 9.30 20.25
C GLY A 63 4.14 8.66 19.08
N LEU A 64 3.59 7.63 18.45
CA LEU A 64 4.18 6.96 17.30
C LEU A 64 3.79 7.67 16.00
N LYS A 65 4.59 7.46 14.95
CA LYS A 65 4.28 7.89 13.59
C LYS A 65 3.64 6.75 12.80
N LEU A 66 2.75 7.10 11.86
CA LEU A 66 2.14 6.14 10.94
C LEU A 66 2.61 6.40 9.50
N HIS A 67 3.31 5.43 8.93
CA HIS A 67 3.70 5.42 7.52
C HIS A 67 2.87 4.41 6.74
N CYS A 68 2.47 4.79 5.53
CA CYS A 68 1.85 3.88 4.58
C CYS A 68 2.78 3.61 3.39
N ASP A 69 3.17 2.35 3.18
CA ASP A 69 3.59 1.92 1.85
C ASP A 69 2.35 1.83 0.97
N GLY A 70 2.11 2.90 0.27
CA GLY A 70 0.97 3.05 -0.64
C GLY A 70 1.35 2.76 -2.09
N ALA A 71 2.20 1.76 -2.34
CA ALA A 71 2.66 1.44 -3.69
C ALA A 71 1.50 1.35 -4.71
N ARG A 72 0.30 1.03 -4.25
CA ARG A 72 -0.96 0.98 -5.01
C ARG A 72 -2.10 1.74 -4.34
N ILE A 73 -1.81 2.83 -3.65
CA ILE A 73 -2.83 3.60 -2.91
C ILE A 73 -3.96 4.12 -3.81
N PHE A 74 -3.64 4.46 -5.07
CA PHE A 74 -4.66 4.88 -6.04
C PHE A 74 -5.61 3.75 -6.42
N ASN A 75 -5.16 2.49 -6.41
CA ASN A 75 -6.06 1.34 -6.56
C ASN A 75 -7.05 1.28 -5.39
N ALA A 76 -6.59 1.48 -4.15
CA ALA A 76 -7.46 1.54 -2.99
C ALA A 76 -8.49 2.67 -3.08
N ALA A 77 -8.04 3.88 -3.41
CA ALA A 77 -8.90 5.05 -3.55
C ALA A 77 -9.98 4.84 -4.62
N VAL A 78 -9.58 4.31 -5.79
CA VAL A 78 -10.49 4.03 -6.92
C VAL A 78 -11.46 2.90 -6.59
N ALA A 79 -11.04 1.86 -5.88
CA ALA A 79 -11.90 0.74 -5.49
C ALA A 79 -13.02 1.17 -4.54
N LEU A 80 -12.74 2.16 -3.68
CA LEU A 80 -13.70 2.69 -2.70
C LEU A 80 -14.42 3.95 -3.18
N ASP A 81 -14.07 4.46 -4.37
CA ASP A 81 -14.58 5.73 -4.93
C ASP A 81 -14.39 6.92 -3.98
N VAL A 82 -13.19 7.03 -3.37
CA VAL A 82 -12.81 8.12 -2.46
C VAL A 82 -11.61 8.89 -3.00
N ASP A 83 -11.45 10.15 -2.59
CA ASP A 83 -10.22 10.90 -2.86
C ASP A 83 -9.06 10.28 -2.05
N VAL A 84 -7.90 10.09 -2.70
CA VAL A 84 -6.69 9.58 -2.06
C VAL A 84 -6.26 10.43 -0.86
N LYS A 85 -6.62 11.71 -0.83
CA LYS A 85 -6.36 12.63 0.28
C LYS A 85 -7.04 12.20 1.59
N GLU A 86 -8.12 11.42 1.52
CA GLU A 86 -8.79 10.92 2.72
C GLU A 86 -7.85 10.06 3.57
N TYR A 87 -6.94 9.30 2.93
CA TYR A 87 -5.91 8.56 3.65
C TYR A 87 -4.89 9.47 4.33
N MET A 88 -4.48 10.56 3.62
CA MET A 88 -3.45 11.47 4.15
C MET A 88 -3.88 12.25 5.40
N LYS A 89 -5.18 12.33 5.70
CA LYS A 89 -5.67 12.94 6.94
C LYS A 89 -5.16 12.25 8.20
N HIS A 90 -4.81 10.97 8.08
CA HIS A 90 -4.47 10.09 9.19
C HIS A 90 -3.01 9.62 9.17
N LEU A 91 -2.28 9.84 8.07
CA LEU A 91 -0.90 9.39 7.88
C LEU A 91 0.10 10.52 8.13
N ASP A 92 1.23 10.19 8.76
CA ASP A 92 2.38 11.11 8.87
C ASP A 92 3.19 11.12 7.56
N SER A 93 3.25 10.01 6.86
CA SER A 93 3.93 9.89 5.58
C SER A 93 3.37 8.75 4.73
N LEU A 94 3.54 8.87 3.42
CA LEU A 94 3.09 7.90 2.42
C LEU A 94 4.14 7.81 1.32
N SER A 95 4.41 6.60 0.83
CA SER A 95 5.08 6.40 -0.45
C SER A 95 4.12 5.78 -1.46
N PHE A 96 4.25 6.12 -2.75
CA PHE A 96 3.48 5.46 -3.81
C PHE A 96 4.30 5.26 -5.07
N CYS A 97 4.00 4.20 -5.82
CA CYS A 97 4.68 3.90 -7.07
C CYS A 97 3.99 4.56 -8.26
N LEU A 98 4.81 5.12 -9.16
CA LEU A 98 4.40 5.58 -10.47
C LEU A 98 4.46 4.44 -11.51
N SER A 99 5.38 3.49 -11.32
CA SER A 99 5.74 2.42 -12.26
C SER A 99 4.88 1.15 -12.15
N LYS A 100 3.65 1.27 -11.66
CA LYS A 100 2.67 0.17 -11.57
C LYS A 100 1.41 0.55 -12.38
N GLY A 101 0.23 0.53 -11.82
CA GLY A 101 -1.02 0.87 -12.52
C GLY A 101 -1.07 2.27 -13.12
N LEU A 102 -0.22 3.20 -12.66
CA LEU A 102 -0.06 4.53 -13.26
C LEU A 102 0.76 4.52 -14.56
N ALA A 103 1.30 3.38 -14.97
CA ALA A 103 1.97 3.13 -16.24
C ALA A 103 3.18 4.03 -16.55
N CYS A 104 3.82 4.60 -15.53
CA CYS A 104 5.06 5.34 -15.74
C CYS A 104 6.25 4.36 -15.87
N PRO A 105 7.29 4.71 -16.65
CA PRO A 105 8.41 3.80 -16.89
C PRO A 105 9.22 3.51 -15.62
N ILE A 106 9.23 4.44 -14.67
CA ILE A 106 10.02 4.36 -13.43
C ILE A 106 9.47 5.34 -12.39
N GLY A 107 9.73 5.07 -11.12
CA GLY A 107 9.67 6.05 -10.06
C GLY A 107 8.68 5.71 -8.95
N SER A 108 8.99 6.29 -7.81
CA SER A 108 8.11 6.36 -6.64
C SER A 108 8.17 7.77 -6.07
N VAL A 109 7.09 8.16 -5.41
CA VAL A 109 6.97 9.46 -4.76
C VAL A 109 6.77 9.23 -3.27
N VAL A 110 7.43 10.05 -2.46
CA VAL A 110 7.22 10.11 -1.01
C VAL A 110 6.57 11.44 -0.69
N VAL A 111 5.53 11.40 0.14
CA VAL A 111 4.80 12.58 0.61
C VAL A 111 4.73 12.59 2.13
N GLY A 112 4.69 13.79 2.71
CA GLY A 112 4.65 14.03 4.14
C GLY A 112 4.73 15.53 4.42
N ASN A 113 4.93 15.92 5.67
CA ASN A 113 5.14 17.32 5.99
C ASN A 113 6.50 17.84 5.47
N LYS A 114 6.70 19.14 5.52
CA LYS A 114 7.88 19.79 4.94
C LYS A 114 9.18 19.29 5.58
N GLU A 115 9.23 19.22 6.88
CA GLU A 115 10.40 18.81 7.66
C GLU A 115 10.80 17.38 7.30
N PHE A 116 9.85 16.46 7.27
CA PHE A 116 10.07 15.09 6.84
C PHE A 116 10.61 15.00 5.40
N ILE A 117 10.05 15.77 4.47
CA ILE A 117 10.49 15.76 3.06
C ILE A 117 11.89 16.36 2.90
N GLU A 118 12.30 17.33 3.70
CA GLU A 118 13.67 17.84 3.71
C GLU A 118 14.67 16.74 4.11
N GLU A 119 14.35 15.96 5.15
CA GLU A 119 15.17 14.81 5.58
C GLU A 119 15.16 13.69 4.51
N VAL A 120 14.01 13.39 3.91
CA VAL A 120 13.90 12.41 2.81
C VAL A 120 14.81 12.79 1.63
N ARG A 121 14.85 14.07 1.25
CA ARG A 121 15.72 14.58 0.17
C ARG A 121 17.19 14.37 0.48
N ARG A 122 17.60 14.64 1.72
CA ARG A 122 18.96 14.42 2.18
C ARG A 122 19.34 12.94 2.15
N ASN A 123 18.48 12.10 2.73
CA ASN A 123 18.67 10.65 2.77
C ASN A 123 18.72 10.05 1.35
N ARG A 124 17.82 10.48 0.46
CA ARG A 124 17.84 10.08 -0.96
C ARG A 124 19.19 10.37 -1.60
N LYS A 125 19.78 11.55 -1.34
CA LYS A 125 21.09 11.90 -1.87
C LYS A 125 22.18 10.99 -1.32
N MET A 126 22.16 10.69 -0.02
CA MET A 126 23.15 9.83 0.64
C MET A 126 23.14 8.40 0.10
N VAL A 127 21.97 7.86 -0.23
CA VAL A 127 21.84 6.50 -0.78
C VAL A 127 21.95 6.44 -2.31
N GLY A 128 22.44 7.50 -2.96
CA GLY A 128 22.71 7.51 -4.40
C GLY A 128 21.53 7.94 -5.29
N GLY A 129 20.36 8.25 -4.73
CA GLY A 129 19.15 8.61 -5.48
C GLY A 129 19.05 10.08 -5.92
N GLY A 130 20.13 10.83 -5.92
CA GLY A 130 20.18 12.26 -6.24
C GLY A 130 20.31 12.58 -7.73
N MET A 131 19.41 12.13 -8.57
CA MET A 131 19.37 12.43 -10.00
C MET A 131 19.14 13.93 -10.24
N ARG A 132 20.01 14.58 -11.06
CA ARG A 132 19.92 16.03 -11.32
C ARG A 132 18.81 16.39 -12.32
N GLN A 133 18.76 15.69 -13.45
CA GLN A 133 17.77 15.92 -14.52
C GLN A 133 16.58 14.98 -14.38
N ALA A 134 15.95 14.98 -13.19
CA ALA A 134 14.80 14.11 -12.88
C ALA A 134 13.52 14.44 -13.67
N GLY A 135 13.47 15.57 -14.38
CA GLY A 135 12.32 15.98 -15.17
C GLY A 135 11.89 14.97 -16.21
N ILE A 136 12.83 14.21 -16.79
CA ILE A 136 12.54 13.17 -17.79
C ILE A 136 11.69 12.03 -17.20
N ILE A 137 11.82 11.73 -15.91
CA ILE A 137 11.01 10.72 -15.23
C ILE A 137 9.82 11.34 -14.48
N ALA A 138 9.91 12.61 -14.10
CA ALA A 138 8.81 13.31 -13.44
C ALA A 138 7.66 13.67 -14.41
N ALA A 139 7.96 13.97 -15.66
CA ALA A 139 6.94 14.31 -16.67
C ALA A 139 5.95 13.16 -16.92
N PRO A 140 6.39 11.90 -17.17
CA PRO A 140 5.47 10.75 -17.18
C PRO A 140 4.66 10.63 -15.89
N GLY A 141 5.26 10.93 -14.72
CA GLY A 141 4.58 10.90 -13.42
C GLY A 141 3.38 11.85 -13.37
N LEU A 142 3.53 13.08 -13.88
CA LEU A 142 2.42 14.03 -13.97
C LEU A 142 1.30 13.51 -14.88
N ILE A 143 1.65 12.93 -16.03
CA ILE A 143 0.68 12.34 -16.96
C ILE A 143 -0.02 11.15 -16.29
N GLY A 144 0.72 10.29 -15.61
CA GLY A 144 0.19 9.14 -14.87
C GLY A 144 -0.85 9.56 -13.83
N LEU A 145 -0.51 10.55 -13.01
CA LEU A 145 -1.42 11.06 -11.97
C LEU A 145 -2.68 11.73 -12.56
N GLN A 146 -2.55 12.44 -13.69
CA GLN A 146 -3.67 13.17 -14.30
C GLN A 146 -4.58 12.29 -15.16
N LYS A 147 -4.04 11.24 -15.81
CA LYS A 147 -4.76 10.49 -16.84
C LYS A 147 -4.97 9.02 -16.52
N MET A 148 -4.11 8.41 -15.68
CA MET A 148 -4.14 6.96 -15.48
C MET A 148 -4.92 6.53 -14.24
N VAL A 149 -5.08 7.39 -13.24
CA VAL A 149 -5.79 7.05 -12.00
C VAL A 149 -7.21 6.54 -12.30
N GLY A 150 -7.99 7.26 -13.10
CA GLY A 150 -9.36 6.85 -13.45
C GLY A 150 -9.44 5.52 -14.22
N ARG A 151 -8.37 5.15 -14.95
CA ARG A 151 -8.29 3.88 -15.68
C ARG A 151 -8.11 2.66 -14.79
N LEU A 152 -7.71 2.82 -13.55
CA LEU A 152 -7.57 1.71 -12.61
C LEU A 152 -8.88 0.95 -12.41
N LYS A 153 -10.04 1.59 -12.62
CA LYS A 153 -11.36 0.90 -12.65
C LYS A 153 -11.41 -0.21 -13.71
N GLU A 154 -10.73 -0.03 -14.83
CA GLU A 154 -10.63 -1.02 -15.90
C GLU A 154 -9.77 -2.21 -15.46
N ASP A 155 -8.63 -1.95 -14.82
CA ASP A 155 -7.76 -2.99 -14.28
C ASP A 155 -8.50 -3.84 -13.23
N HIS A 156 -9.29 -3.22 -12.35
CA HIS A 156 -10.10 -3.94 -11.35
C HIS A 156 -11.15 -4.83 -12.01
N ARG A 157 -11.86 -4.35 -13.04
CA ARG A 157 -12.83 -5.16 -13.79
C ARG A 157 -12.16 -6.34 -14.49
N ASN A 158 -11.01 -6.11 -15.11
CA ASN A 158 -10.26 -7.15 -15.79
C ASN A 158 -9.74 -8.22 -14.80
N ALA A 159 -9.24 -7.79 -13.63
CA ALA A 159 -8.82 -8.71 -12.57
C ALA A 159 -10.00 -9.57 -12.09
N ARG A 160 -11.17 -8.96 -11.87
CA ARG A 160 -12.35 -9.71 -11.46
C ARG A 160 -12.81 -10.71 -12.51
N ARG A 161 -12.87 -10.29 -13.79
CA ARG A 161 -13.22 -11.17 -14.91
C ARG A 161 -12.24 -12.34 -15.05
N LEU A 162 -10.92 -12.06 -14.89
CA LEU A 162 -9.91 -13.10 -14.88
C LEU A 162 -10.14 -14.11 -13.74
N ALA A 163 -10.39 -13.62 -12.54
CA ALA A 163 -10.64 -14.45 -11.36
C ALA A 163 -11.89 -15.34 -11.53
N GLU A 164 -12.96 -14.78 -12.08
CA GLU A 164 -14.19 -15.53 -12.43
C GLU A 164 -13.88 -16.67 -13.42
N GLY A 165 -13.18 -16.36 -14.51
CA GLY A 165 -12.80 -17.38 -15.51
C GLY A 165 -11.84 -18.43 -14.97
N LEU A 166 -10.91 -18.05 -14.07
CA LEU A 166 -10.02 -19.03 -13.42
C LEU A 166 -10.77 -20.00 -12.52
N ASN A 167 -11.82 -19.56 -11.84
CA ASN A 167 -12.66 -20.43 -11.01
C ASN A 167 -13.50 -21.45 -11.81
N GLU A 168 -13.67 -21.24 -13.12
CA GLU A 168 -14.33 -22.21 -14.01
C GLU A 168 -13.41 -23.37 -14.40
N ILE A 169 -12.08 -23.24 -14.16
CA ILE A 169 -11.09 -24.25 -14.53
C ILE A 169 -10.97 -25.27 -13.39
N PRO A 170 -11.18 -26.58 -13.67
CA PRO A 170 -11.03 -27.62 -12.66
C PRO A 170 -9.63 -27.60 -12.02
N GLY A 171 -9.60 -27.61 -10.67
CA GLY A 171 -8.35 -27.61 -9.91
C GLY A 171 -7.78 -26.23 -9.61
N ILE A 172 -8.35 -25.14 -10.14
CA ILE A 172 -7.98 -23.77 -9.80
C ILE A 172 -9.03 -23.15 -8.88
N LYS A 173 -8.58 -22.44 -7.85
CA LYS A 173 -9.46 -21.72 -6.92
C LYS A 173 -8.97 -20.30 -6.71
N VAL A 174 -9.88 -19.34 -6.84
CA VAL A 174 -9.64 -17.94 -6.50
C VAL A 174 -10.65 -17.53 -5.43
N ASP A 175 -10.15 -16.93 -4.36
CA ASP A 175 -11.01 -16.33 -3.34
C ASP A 175 -11.54 -14.98 -3.87
N MET A 176 -12.79 -14.98 -4.33
CA MET A 176 -13.44 -13.83 -4.95
C MET A 176 -13.64 -12.64 -4.00
N GLU A 177 -13.66 -12.86 -2.69
CA GLU A 177 -13.72 -11.76 -1.69
C GLU A 177 -12.36 -11.03 -1.58
N ALA A 178 -11.27 -11.73 -1.88
CA ALA A 178 -9.94 -11.14 -1.90
C ALA A 178 -9.67 -10.33 -3.19
N VAL A 179 -10.42 -10.53 -4.26
CA VAL A 179 -10.27 -9.78 -5.52
C VAL A 179 -10.95 -8.41 -5.39
N GLN A 180 -10.28 -7.49 -4.70
CA GLN A 180 -10.78 -6.14 -4.44
C GLN A 180 -10.23 -5.10 -5.43
N THR A 181 -9.08 -5.37 -6.01
CA THR A 181 -8.38 -4.45 -6.93
C THR A 181 -7.81 -5.20 -8.14
N ASN A 182 -6.56 -4.98 -8.47
CA ASN A 182 -5.89 -5.48 -9.67
C ASN A 182 -5.01 -6.72 -9.43
N ILE A 183 -5.07 -7.34 -8.26
CA ILE A 183 -4.29 -8.55 -7.93
C ILE A 183 -5.25 -9.73 -7.81
N VAL A 184 -4.87 -10.82 -8.47
CA VAL A 184 -5.57 -12.11 -8.40
C VAL A 184 -4.58 -13.15 -7.88
N LEU A 185 -4.92 -13.79 -6.77
CA LEU A 185 -4.18 -14.94 -6.24
C LEU A 185 -5.00 -16.20 -6.55
N ALA A 186 -4.42 -17.11 -7.30
CA ALA A 186 -5.04 -18.38 -7.66
C ALA A 186 -4.32 -19.53 -6.95
N ASP A 187 -5.06 -20.37 -6.27
CA ASP A 187 -4.60 -21.65 -5.76
C ASP A 187 -4.75 -22.68 -6.89
N ILE A 188 -3.63 -23.25 -7.31
CA ILE A 188 -3.55 -24.24 -8.37
C ILE A 188 -3.23 -25.65 -7.87
N THR A 189 -3.20 -25.86 -6.55
CA THR A 189 -2.83 -27.14 -5.94
C THR A 189 -3.72 -28.30 -6.43
N GLY A 190 -4.98 -28.01 -6.79
CA GLY A 190 -5.91 -29.00 -7.34
C GLY A 190 -5.60 -29.44 -8.78
N THR A 191 -4.67 -28.78 -9.49
CA THR A 191 -4.28 -29.16 -10.86
C THR A 191 -3.21 -30.26 -10.91
N GLY A 192 -2.52 -30.51 -9.80
CA GLY A 192 -1.35 -31.39 -9.76
C GLY A 192 -0.07 -30.78 -10.38
N TRP A 193 -0.10 -29.49 -10.75
CA TRP A 193 1.07 -28.78 -11.25
C TRP A 193 1.91 -28.27 -10.06
N ASP A 194 3.22 -28.39 -10.18
CA ASP A 194 4.21 -27.80 -9.27
C ASP A 194 4.78 -26.53 -9.90
N VAL A 195 4.86 -25.44 -9.11
CA VAL A 195 5.32 -24.11 -9.56
C VAL A 195 6.50 -23.65 -8.73
#